data_904c447f53dde25723e9d8806da8c145
#
_entry.id   904c447f53dde25723e9d8806da8c145
#
_cell.length_a   1.000
_cell.length_b   1.000
_cell.length_c   1.000
_cell.angle_alpha   90.00
_cell.angle_beta   90.00
_cell.angle_gamma   90.00
#
_symmetry.space_group_name_H-M   'P 1'
#
loop_
_entity.id
_entity.type
_entity.pdbx_description
1 polymer ?
#
loop_
_entity_poly.entity_id
_entity_poly.type
_entity_poly.pdbx_seq_one_letter_code
_entity_poly.pdbx_strand_id
1 'polypeptide(L)'
;MPPLATLLLFLVAAPAVAGTLKNTNANGLSNWQSQHSPFSLQLLQLMPDNVRAVYDNKGFPPPLVAEMASYCVFGTVARNLSDAPLSYNVADWRAVTADGVRHQLRTKTQWLQIWRRYGVDFGWSILPAAQTFEPGDWGQGFTTVKLPRDTRFDLDYSWRQNGKTFHAVLKGVQCAPAHLPAKPGQP
;
A
#
# COMPACT_ATOMS: atom_id res chain seq x y z
N MET A 1 57.69 -22.97 22.80
CA MET A 1 56.22 -23.08 22.63
C MET A 1 55.70 -21.70 22.27
N PRO A 2 55.31 -21.43 21.00
CA PRO A 2 54.71 -20.15 20.64
C PRO A 2 53.20 -20.14 20.95
N PRO A 3 52.60 -19.00 21.35
CA PRO A 3 51.18 -18.92 21.59
C PRO A 3 50.38 -18.87 20.26
N LEU A 4 49.34 -19.71 20.17
CA LEU A 4 48.33 -19.63 19.12
C LEU A 4 47.52 -18.33 19.29
N ALA A 5 47.63 -17.43 18.33
CA ALA A 5 46.76 -16.27 18.22
C ALA A 5 45.44 -16.70 17.57
N THR A 6 44.38 -16.73 18.34
CA THR A 6 43.01 -16.99 17.82
C THR A 6 42.48 -15.74 17.13
N LEU A 7 42.39 -15.78 15.82
CA LEU A 7 41.78 -14.71 15.00
C LEU A 7 40.25 -14.79 15.07
N LEU A 8 39.62 -13.90 15.85
CA LEU A 8 38.16 -13.74 15.87
C LEU A 8 37.71 -13.01 14.60
N LEU A 9 37.08 -13.74 13.69
CA LEU A 9 36.42 -13.16 12.52
C LEU A 9 35.08 -12.56 12.98
N PHE A 10 34.98 -11.23 13.05
CA PHE A 10 33.69 -10.55 13.21
C PHE A 10 32.94 -10.57 11.87
N LEU A 11 31.90 -11.40 11.76
CA LEU A 11 30.93 -11.29 10.66
C LEU A 11 30.11 -10.01 10.88
N VAL A 12 30.39 -8.98 10.09
CA VAL A 12 29.53 -7.79 9.99
C VAL A 12 28.35 -8.16 9.11
N ALA A 13 27.20 -8.43 9.70
CA ALA A 13 25.94 -8.56 8.95
C ALA A 13 25.57 -7.21 8.35
N ALA A 14 25.62 -7.10 7.02
CA ALA A 14 25.16 -5.92 6.33
C ALA A 14 23.63 -5.80 6.53
N PRO A 15 23.08 -4.58 6.82
CA PRO A 15 21.65 -4.39 6.93
C PRO A 15 21.01 -4.69 5.57
N ALA A 16 20.02 -5.59 5.55
CA ALA A 16 19.23 -5.84 4.36
C ALA A 16 18.48 -4.57 3.98
N VAL A 17 18.82 -3.97 2.85
CA VAL A 17 18.13 -2.78 2.34
C VAL A 17 16.74 -3.22 1.88
N ALA A 18 15.70 -2.66 2.49
CA ALA A 18 14.32 -2.88 2.05
C ALA A 18 14.17 -2.40 0.61
N GLY A 19 13.83 -3.32 -0.30
CA GLY A 19 13.67 -3.07 -1.72
C GLY A 19 12.18 -3.04 -2.12
N THR A 20 11.93 -2.58 -3.34
CA THR A 20 10.61 -2.66 -3.98
C THR A 20 10.69 -3.56 -5.20
N LEU A 21 9.86 -4.60 -5.26
CA LEU A 21 9.62 -5.38 -6.46
C LEU A 21 8.43 -4.78 -7.19
N LYS A 22 8.60 -4.44 -8.46
CA LYS A 22 7.52 -4.01 -9.36
C LYS A 22 7.30 -5.06 -10.44
N ASN A 23 6.06 -5.48 -10.62
CA ASN A 23 5.61 -6.33 -11.71
C ASN A 23 4.47 -5.66 -12.47
N THR A 24 4.32 -5.98 -13.74
CA THR A 24 3.18 -5.54 -14.56
C THR A 24 2.52 -6.78 -15.14
N ASN A 25 1.20 -6.91 -14.96
CA ASN A 25 0.45 -8.06 -15.46
C ASN A 25 0.15 -7.93 -16.97
N ALA A 26 -0.40 -8.98 -17.57
CA ALA A 26 -0.75 -9.03 -18.99
C ALA A 26 -1.78 -7.95 -19.42
N ASN A 27 -2.52 -7.36 -18.46
CA ASN A 27 -3.49 -6.28 -18.70
C ASN A 27 -2.85 -4.88 -18.54
N GLY A 28 -1.54 -4.79 -18.37
CA GLY A 28 -0.84 -3.51 -18.21
C GLY A 28 -0.94 -2.87 -16.83
N LEU A 29 -1.59 -3.54 -15.85
CA LEU A 29 -1.66 -3.06 -14.48
C LEU A 29 -0.42 -3.47 -13.69
N SER A 30 0.11 -2.53 -12.94
CA SER A 30 1.30 -2.75 -12.11
C SER A 30 0.93 -3.16 -10.69
N ASN A 31 1.82 -3.93 -10.09
CA ASN A 31 1.84 -4.17 -8.67
C ASN A 31 3.23 -3.89 -8.09
N TRP A 32 3.26 -3.53 -6.82
CA TRP A 32 4.48 -3.25 -6.07
C TRP A 32 4.44 -4.05 -4.79
N GLN A 33 5.57 -4.62 -4.42
CA GLN A 33 5.71 -5.38 -3.17
C GLN A 33 7.00 -4.98 -2.47
N SER A 34 6.92 -4.77 -1.15
CA SER A 34 8.11 -4.59 -0.33
C SER A 34 8.90 -5.87 -0.22
N GLN A 35 10.23 -5.76 -0.32
CA GLN A 35 11.16 -6.86 -0.12
C GLN A 35 11.94 -6.66 1.18
N HIS A 36 12.28 -7.75 1.84
CA HIS A 36 13.14 -7.76 3.04
C HIS A 36 12.60 -6.89 4.20
N SER A 37 11.27 -6.72 4.28
CA SER A 37 10.61 -5.99 5.35
C SER A 37 9.81 -6.95 6.24
N PRO A 38 9.93 -6.87 7.57
CA PRO A 38 9.10 -7.65 8.48
C PRO A 38 7.61 -7.30 8.37
N PHE A 39 7.30 -6.04 8.00
CA PHE A 39 5.95 -5.63 7.61
C PHE A 39 5.88 -5.49 6.09
N SER A 40 5.36 -6.52 5.43
CA SER A 40 5.26 -6.57 3.98
C SER A 40 3.99 -5.88 3.50
N LEU A 41 4.14 -4.99 2.53
CA LEU A 41 3.04 -4.41 1.76
C LEU A 41 3.10 -4.84 0.31
N GLN A 42 1.92 -5.20 -0.24
CA GLN A 42 1.70 -5.36 -1.67
C GLN A 42 0.60 -4.41 -2.11
N LEU A 43 0.85 -3.65 -3.17
CA LEU A 43 -0.12 -2.76 -3.81
C LEU A 43 -0.41 -3.24 -5.22
N LEU A 44 -1.69 -3.43 -5.54
CA LEU A 44 -2.17 -3.71 -6.90
C LEU A 44 -2.92 -2.49 -7.41
N GLN A 45 -2.48 -1.96 -8.53
CA GLN A 45 -3.11 -0.82 -9.21
C GLN A 45 -4.54 -1.18 -9.66
N LEU A 46 -5.51 -0.31 -9.40
CA LEU A 46 -6.91 -0.47 -9.83
C LEU A 46 -7.31 0.66 -10.77
N MET A 47 -7.91 0.27 -11.91
CA MET A 47 -8.48 1.21 -12.85
C MET A 47 -9.73 1.91 -12.27
N PRO A 48 -10.00 3.18 -12.65
CA PRO A 48 -11.20 3.88 -12.21
C PRO A 48 -12.50 3.11 -12.48
N ASP A 49 -12.59 2.43 -13.63
CA ASP A 49 -13.78 1.66 -14.00
C ASP A 49 -13.95 0.40 -13.13
N ASN A 50 -12.85 -0.25 -12.72
CA ASN A 50 -12.93 -1.34 -11.75
C ASN A 50 -13.42 -0.83 -10.39
N VAL A 51 -12.97 0.35 -9.97
CA VAL A 51 -13.44 0.98 -8.73
C VAL A 51 -14.92 1.31 -8.82
N ARG A 52 -15.39 1.91 -9.94
CA ARG A 52 -16.82 2.16 -10.17
C ARG A 52 -17.63 0.88 -10.08
N ALA A 53 -17.24 -0.15 -10.82
CA ALA A 53 -17.96 -1.43 -10.84
C ALA A 53 -18.11 -2.05 -9.45
N VAL A 54 -17.07 -1.96 -8.59
CA VAL A 54 -17.14 -2.47 -7.21
C VAL A 54 -18.21 -1.75 -6.40
N TYR A 55 -18.27 -0.42 -6.47
CA TYR A 55 -19.17 0.37 -5.63
C TYR A 55 -20.57 0.49 -6.21
N ASP A 56 -20.73 0.53 -7.55
CA ASP A 56 -22.02 0.44 -8.23
C ASP A 56 -22.74 -0.87 -7.87
N ASN A 57 -22.02 -2.00 -7.96
CA ASN A 57 -22.56 -3.32 -7.59
C ASN A 57 -22.95 -3.46 -6.11
N LYS A 58 -22.46 -2.55 -5.26
CA LYS A 58 -22.84 -2.47 -3.83
C LYS A 58 -23.93 -1.44 -3.55
N GLY A 59 -24.50 -0.83 -4.60
CA GLY A 59 -25.58 0.13 -4.49
C GLY A 59 -25.19 1.49 -3.93
N PHE A 60 -23.93 1.89 -4.08
CA PHE A 60 -23.50 3.21 -3.67
C PHE A 60 -24.13 4.30 -4.55
N PRO A 61 -24.52 5.46 -3.97
CA PRO A 61 -25.01 6.58 -4.77
C PRO A 61 -23.97 7.06 -5.81
N PRO A 62 -24.41 7.43 -7.05
CA PRO A 62 -23.48 7.82 -8.11
C PRO A 62 -22.45 8.90 -7.76
N PRO A 63 -22.79 9.96 -6.97
CA PRO A 63 -21.78 10.95 -6.54
C PRO A 63 -20.68 10.34 -5.69
N LEU A 64 -21.01 9.36 -4.84
CA LEU A 64 -20.04 8.70 -3.97
C LEU A 64 -19.15 7.74 -4.77
N VAL A 65 -19.71 7.01 -5.76
CA VAL A 65 -18.95 6.19 -6.69
C VAL A 65 -17.96 7.05 -7.49
N ALA A 66 -18.41 8.20 -7.99
CA ALA A 66 -17.56 9.15 -8.71
C ALA A 66 -16.42 9.69 -7.81
N GLU A 67 -16.71 9.99 -6.54
CA GLU A 67 -15.68 10.41 -5.59
C GLU A 67 -14.64 9.31 -5.39
N MET A 68 -15.05 8.07 -5.09
CA MET A 68 -14.14 6.93 -4.92
C MET A 68 -13.28 6.72 -6.16
N ALA A 69 -13.89 6.71 -7.36
CA ALA A 69 -13.18 6.54 -8.61
C ALA A 69 -12.27 7.72 -8.98
N SER A 70 -12.36 8.86 -8.31
CA SER A 70 -11.45 10.00 -8.51
C SER A 70 -10.13 9.90 -7.75
N TYR A 71 -10.01 8.93 -6.85
CA TYR A 71 -8.76 8.63 -6.12
C TYR A 71 -7.88 7.65 -6.91
N CYS A 72 -6.58 7.68 -6.61
CA CYS A 72 -5.72 6.53 -6.89
C CYS A 72 -6.07 5.44 -5.87
N VAL A 73 -6.58 4.31 -6.35
CA VAL A 73 -7.01 3.19 -5.52
C VAL A 73 -6.11 2.00 -5.79
N PHE A 74 -5.65 1.38 -4.71
CA PHE A 74 -4.82 0.18 -4.77
C PHE A 74 -5.46 -0.93 -3.95
N GLY A 75 -5.58 -2.13 -4.54
CA GLY A 75 -5.77 -3.35 -3.77
C GLY A 75 -4.51 -3.56 -2.93
N THR A 76 -4.66 -3.57 -1.61
CA THR A 76 -3.53 -3.63 -0.69
C THR A 76 -3.60 -4.89 0.13
N VAL A 77 -2.47 -5.60 0.23
CA VAL A 77 -2.27 -6.70 1.17
C VAL A 77 -1.14 -6.32 2.11
N ALA A 78 -1.42 -6.40 3.41
CA ALA A 78 -0.46 -6.17 4.48
C ALA A 78 -0.21 -7.46 5.24
N ARG A 79 1.05 -7.79 5.56
CA ARG A 79 1.43 -9.03 6.25
C ARG A 79 2.48 -8.77 7.32
N ASN A 80 2.33 -9.45 8.45
CA ASN A 80 3.41 -9.59 9.43
C ASN A 80 4.25 -10.82 9.08
N LEU A 81 5.47 -10.62 8.60
CA LEU A 81 6.44 -11.67 8.29
C LEU A 81 7.49 -11.85 9.40
N SER A 82 7.35 -11.12 10.51
CA SER A 82 8.23 -11.23 11.66
C SER A 82 7.74 -12.29 12.67
N ASP A 83 8.56 -12.54 13.66
CA ASP A 83 8.31 -13.44 14.78
C ASP A 83 7.66 -12.77 16.00
N ALA A 84 7.33 -11.47 15.91
CA ALA A 84 6.72 -10.70 16.99
C ALA A 84 5.51 -9.89 16.49
N PRO A 85 4.55 -9.57 17.38
CA PRO A 85 3.41 -8.72 17.03
C PRO A 85 3.88 -7.35 16.52
N LEU A 86 3.17 -6.82 15.50
CA LEU A 86 3.37 -5.47 15.02
C LEU A 86 2.02 -4.77 14.79
N SER A 87 2.02 -3.45 14.82
CA SER A 87 0.83 -2.64 14.53
C SER A 87 1.15 -1.55 13.51
N TYR A 88 0.17 -1.23 12.67
CA TYR A 88 0.26 -0.12 11.72
C TYR A 88 -0.92 0.84 11.87
N ASN A 89 -0.73 2.06 11.37
CA ASN A 89 -1.79 3.04 11.22
C ASN A 89 -1.63 3.74 9.85
N VAL A 90 -2.63 3.58 8.98
CA VAL A 90 -2.63 4.19 7.63
C VAL A 90 -2.58 5.72 7.69
N ALA A 91 -3.04 6.34 8.79
CA ALA A 91 -2.95 7.78 8.98
C ALA A 91 -1.50 8.30 9.03
N ASP A 92 -0.53 7.43 9.33
CA ASP A 92 0.90 7.78 9.38
C ASP A 92 1.59 7.64 8.02
N TRP A 93 0.95 6.97 7.04
CA TRP A 93 1.52 6.73 5.73
C TRP A 93 1.42 7.95 4.82
N ARG A 94 2.38 8.13 3.92
CA ARG A 94 2.43 9.27 3.01
C ARG A 94 2.81 8.83 1.60
N ALA A 95 2.07 9.31 0.60
CA ALA A 95 2.50 9.29 -0.78
C ALA A 95 3.36 10.54 -1.03
N VAL A 96 4.62 10.34 -1.40
CA VAL A 96 5.59 11.41 -1.62
C VAL A 96 5.83 11.54 -3.11
N THR A 97 5.41 12.64 -3.71
CA THR A 97 5.57 12.94 -5.14
C THR A 97 6.98 13.43 -5.45
N ALA A 98 7.36 13.46 -6.73
CA ALA A 98 8.72 13.80 -7.16
C ALA A 98 9.17 15.21 -6.73
N ASP A 99 8.22 16.13 -6.52
CA ASP A 99 8.44 17.48 -5.98
C ASP A 99 8.61 17.52 -4.45
N GLY A 100 8.58 16.35 -3.79
CA GLY A 100 8.73 16.22 -2.34
C GLY A 100 7.44 16.47 -1.55
N VAL A 101 6.31 16.74 -2.20
CA VAL A 101 5.03 16.95 -1.51
C VAL A 101 4.53 15.64 -0.90
N ARG A 102 4.10 15.71 0.36
CA ARG A 102 3.64 14.56 1.15
C ARG A 102 2.12 14.54 1.23
N HIS A 103 1.48 13.64 0.50
CA HIS A 103 0.03 13.49 0.45
C HIS A 103 -0.42 12.42 1.45
N GLN A 104 -1.44 12.75 2.23
CA GLN A 104 -2.04 11.81 3.18
C GLN A 104 -2.95 10.81 2.47
N LEU A 105 -2.88 9.54 2.84
CA LEU A 105 -3.86 8.55 2.43
C LEU A 105 -5.18 8.79 3.16
N ARG A 106 -6.32 8.63 2.47
CA ARG A 106 -7.63 8.68 3.11
C ARG A 106 -7.90 7.35 3.81
N THR A 107 -8.06 7.39 5.12
CA THR A 107 -8.26 6.20 5.96
C THR A 107 -9.68 5.62 5.83
N LYS A 108 -9.85 4.36 6.24
CA LYS A 108 -11.17 3.72 6.35
C LYS A 108 -12.13 4.54 7.22
N THR A 109 -11.67 5.05 8.35
CA THR A 109 -12.49 5.87 9.25
C THR A 109 -13.04 7.10 8.56
N GLN A 110 -12.21 7.82 7.77
CA GLN A 110 -12.63 8.98 6.99
C GLN A 110 -13.62 8.61 5.88
N TRP A 111 -13.42 7.48 5.19
CA TRP A 111 -14.36 6.99 4.20
C TRP A 111 -15.71 6.64 4.81
N LEU A 112 -15.74 5.93 5.94
CA LEU A 112 -16.99 5.59 6.63
C LEU A 112 -17.75 6.82 7.11
N GLN A 113 -17.06 7.89 7.52
CA GLN A 113 -17.70 9.16 7.86
C GLN A 113 -18.39 9.81 6.65
N ILE A 114 -17.76 9.75 5.47
CA ILE A 114 -18.34 10.25 4.22
C ILE A 114 -19.54 9.40 3.83
N TRP A 115 -19.40 8.07 3.80
CA TRP A 115 -20.44 7.15 3.37
C TRP A 115 -21.71 7.23 4.22
N ARG A 116 -21.58 7.38 5.55
CA ARG A 116 -22.72 7.58 6.46
C ARG A 116 -23.54 8.81 6.11
N ARG A 117 -22.97 9.88 5.58
CA ARG A 117 -23.71 11.07 5.13
C ARG A 117 -24.65 10.77 3.96
N TYR A 118 -24.38 9.70 3.23
CA TYR A 118 -25.20 9.18 2.13
C TYR A 118 -26.06 7.98 2.55
N GLY A 119 -26.13 7.67 3.85
CA GLY A 119 -26.88 6.52 4.35
C GLY A 119 -26.25 5.17 4.04
N VAL A 120 -24.97 5.13 3.65
CA VAL A 120 -24.27 3.89 3.31
C VAL A 120 -23.52 3.37 4.54
N ASP A 121 -23.91 2.19 5.01
CA ASP A 121 -23.23 1.44 6.07
C ASP A 121 -22.52 0.23 5.48
N PHE A 122 -21.38 0.47 4.84
CA PHE A 122 -20.58 -0.57 4.18
C PHE A 122 -19.13 -0.51 4.69
N GLY A 123 -18.71 -1.53 5.43
CA GLY A 123 -17.41 -1.50 6.12
C GLY A 123 -16.28 -2.28 5.47
N TRP A 124 -16.47 -2.93 4.29
CA TRP A 124 -15.58 -3.99 3.85
C TRP A 124 -14.38 -3.52 3.01
N SER A 125 -14.54 -2.87 1.93
CA SER A 125 -13.52 -2.71 0.88
C SER A 125 -12.23 -2.00 1.26
N ILE A 126 -12.24 -1.11 2.26
CA ILE A 126 -11.08 -0.30 2.63
C ILE A 126 -10.22 -1.02 3.67
N LEU A 127 -8.89 -0.98 3.51
CA LEU A 127 -7.94 -1.52 4.49
C LEU A 127 -8.21 -0.90 5.88
N PRO A 128 -8.22 -1.67 6.97
CA PRO A 128 -8.38 -1.12 8.31
C PRO A 128 -7.46 0.07 8.56
N ALA A 129 -8.01 1.13 9.18
CA ALA A 129 -7.25 2.36 9.43
C ALA A 129 -6.05 2.10 10.35
N ALA A 130 -6.21 1.21 11.32
CA ALA A 130 -5.13 0.70 12.18
C ALA A 130 -5.45 -0.75 12.55
N GLN A 131 -4.41 -1.55 12.70
CA GLN A 131 -4.53 -2.95 13.10
C GLN A 131 -3.24 -3.45 13.73
N THR A 132 -3.39 -4.40 14.67
CA THR A 132 -2.29 -5.21 15.18
C THR A 132 -2.36 -6.58 14.52
N PHE A 133 -1.21 -7.08 14.11
CA PHE A 133 -1.00 -8.40 13.52
C PHE A 133 -0.11 -9.24 14.42
N GLU A 134 -0.54 -10.42 14.75
CA GLU A 134 0.32 -11.46 15.31
C GLU A 134 1.28 -12.00 14.22
N PRO A 135 2.34 -12.74 14.58
CA PRO A 135 3.22 -13.38 13.61
C PRO A 135 2.44 -14.22 12.59
N GLY A 136 2.66 -13.97 11.30
CA GLY A 136 1.97 -14.63 10.20
C GLY A 136 0.61 -14.06 9.83
N ASP A 137 0.04 -13.16 10.62
CA ASP A 137 -1.22 -12.50 10.29
C ASP A 137 -1.10 -11.62 9.05
N TRP A 138 -2.23 -11.46 8.39
CA TRP A 138 -2.36 -10.61 7.22
C TRP A 138 -3.75 -9.98 7.11
N GLY A 139 -3.84 -8.91 6.36
CA GLY A 139 -5.09 -8.25 6.05
C GLY A 139 -5.07 -7.66 4.64
N GLN A 140 -6.26 -7.42 4.09
CA GLN A 140 -6.39 -6.82 2.77
C GLN A 140 -7.52 -5.78 2.74
N GLY A 141 -7.43 -4.90 1.75
CA GLY A 141 -8.44 -3.88 1.49
C GLY A 141 -7.88 -2.84 0.52
N PHE A 142 -8.67 -1.84 0.19
CA PHE A 142 -8.19 -0.74 -0.63
C PHE A 142 -7.48 0.31 0.20
N THR A 143 -6.37 0.82 -0.32
CA THR A 143 -5.78 2.08 0.11
C THR A 143 -6.01 3.13 -0.96
N THR A 144 -6.19 4.38 -0.54
CA THR A 144 -6.59 5.46 -1.44
C THR A 144 -5.82 6.74 -1.14
N VAL A 145 -5.37 7.41 -2.21
CA VAL A 145 -4.74 8.72 -2.13
C VAL A 145 -5.28 9.63 -3.22
N LYS A 146 -5.51 10.90 -2.90
CA LYS A 146 -6.01 11.89 -3.87
C LYS A 146 -4.84 12.48 -4.64
N LEU A 147 -4.61 11.95 -5.84
CA LEU A 147 -3.59 12.39 -6.78
C LEU A 147 -4.15 12.36 -8.20
N PRO A 148 -3.61 13.15 -9.14
CA PRO A 148 -3.91 13.02 -10.56
C PRO A 148 -3.60 11.61 -11.09
N ARG A 149 -4.26 11.23 -12.20
CA ARG A 149 -3.95 9.99 -12.90
C ARG A 149 -2.50 9.96 -13.36
N ASP A 150 -1.94 8.76 -13.48
CA ASP A 150 -0.53 8.54 -13.89
C ASP A 150 0.53 9.13 -12.95
N THR A 151 0.15 9.84 -11.89
CA THR A 151 1.13 10.38 -10.93
C THR A 151 1.95 9.27 -10.33
N ARG A 152 3.28 9.43 -10.36
CA ARG A 152 4.24 8.57 -9.66
C ARG A 152 4.56 9.16 -8.30
N PHE A 153 4.70 8.27 -7.31
CA PHE A 153 5.05 8.64 -5.95
C PHE A 153 5.79 7.49 -5.26
N ASP A 154 6.47 7.80 -4.19
CA ASP A 154 6.99 6.82 -3.25
C ASP A 154 6.01 6.71 -2.08
N LEU A 155 5.62 5.50 -1.69
CA LEU A 155 4.80 5.30 -0.49
C LEU A 155 5.72 5.11 0.72
N ASP A 156 5.82 6.14 1.55
CA ASP A 156 6.44 6.07 2.88
C ASP A 156 5.41 5.49 3.86
N TYR A 157 5.71 4.33 4.43
CA TYR A 157 4.83 3.63 5.37
C TYR A 157 5.58 3.20 6.61
N SER A 158 4.85 3.12 7.73
CA SER A 158 5.43 2.83 9.03
C SER A 158 4.63 1.79 9.79
N TRP A 159 5.30 1.13 10.74
CA TRP A 159 4.70 0.21 11.70
C TRP A 159 5.41 0.32 13.05
N ARG A 160 4.75 -0.17 14.08
CA ARG A 160 5.30 -0.27 15.44
C ARG A 160 5.52 -1.73 15.79
N GLN A 161 6.67 -2.01 16.39
CA GLN A 161 7.01 -3.34 16.89
C GLN A 161 7.94 -3.18 18.08
N ASN A 162 7.69 -3.91 19.18
CA ASN A 162 8.50 -3.86 20.40
C ASN A 162 8.72 -2.42 20.91
N GLY A 163 7.67 -1.59 20.90
CA GLY A 163 7.71 -0.20 21.35
C GLY A 163 8.45 0.78 20.44
N LYS A 164 9.01 0.32 19.31
CA LYS A 164 9.74 1.14 18.33
C LYS A 164 8.90 1.36 17.08
N THR A 165 9.10 2.51 16.45
CA THR A 165 8.53 2.81 15.12
C THR A 165 9.58 2.54 14.04
N PHE A 166 9.17 1.83 13.02
CA PHE A 166 9.97 1.50 11.85
C PHE A 166 9.33 2.13 10.61
N HIS A 167 10.14 2.40 9.60
CA HIS A 167 9.74 2.98 8.34
C HIS A 167 10.30 2.18 7.17
N ALA A 168 9.54 2.13 6.10
CA ALA A 168 9.99 1.63 4.82
C ALA A 168 9.34 2.41 3.68
N VAL A 169 9.89 2.28 2.47
CA VAL A 169 9.42 3.00 1.29
C VAL A 169 9.18 2.02 0.16
N LEU A 170 7.94 1.99 -0.36
CA LEU A 170 7.64 1.39 -1.66
C LEU A 170 7.88 2.42 -2.75
N LYS A 171 8.91 2.17 -3.56
CA LYS A 171 9.38 3.11 -4.58
C LYS A 171 8.62 3.03 -5.89
N GLY A 172 8.38 4.19 -6.51
CA GLY A 172 7.87 4.29 -7.87
C GLY A 172 6.46 3.75 -8.05
N VAL A 173 5.63 3.78 -7.01
CA VAL A 173 4.19 3.49 -7.11
C VAL A 173 3.55 4.49 -8.06
N GLN A 174 2.58 4.05 -8.85
CA GLN A 174 1.94 4.90 -9.85
C GLN A 174 0.43 4.77 -9.79
N CYS A 175 -0.27 5.90 -9.83
CA CYS A 175 -1.71 5.95 -10.01
C CYS A 175 -2.10 5.31 -11.34
N ALA A 176 -3.24 4.61 -11.39
CA ALA A 176 -3.73 4.07 -12.65
C ALA A 176 -4.00 5.19 -13.65
N PRO A 177 -3.76 4.96 -14.95
CA PRO A 177 -4.20 5.86 -16.00
C PRO A 177 -5.72 5.97 -16.04
N ALA A 178 -6.24 6.97 -16.76
CA ALA A 178 -7.69 7.06 -16.98
C ALA A 178 -8.21 5.89 -17.83
N HIS A 179 -7.42 5.48 -18.83
CA HIS A 179 -7.69 4.37 -19.73
C HIS A 179 -6.40 3.57 -19.96
N LEU A 180 -6.53 2.27 -20.12
CA LEU A 180 -5.39 1.45 -20.55
C LEU A 180 -5.04 1.80 -22.00
N PRO A 181 -3.74 1.81 -22.37
CA PRO A 181 -3.35 1.94 -23.75
C PRO A 181 -3.97 0.80 -24.57
N ALA A 182 -4.43 1.13 -25.78
CA ALA A 182 -4.93 0.11 -26.71
C ALA A 182 -3.85 -0.96 -26.92
N LYS A 183 -4.25 -2.23 -26.88
CA LYS A 183 -3.31 -3.32 -27.19
C LYS A 183 -2.86 -3.17 -28.66
N PRO A 184 -1.55 -3.25 -28.95
CA PRO A 184 -1.10 -3.28 -30.33
C PRO A 184 -1.82 -4.41 -31.09
N GLY A 185 -2.53 -4.06 -32.17
CA GLY A 185 -3.20 -5.03 -33.05
C GLY A 185 -4.67 -5.35 -32.76
N GLN A 186 -5.34 -4.62 -31.87
CA GLN A 186 -6.82 -4.62 -31.83
C GLN A 186 -7.35 -3.38 -32.56
N PRO A 187 -8.22 -3.57 -33.59
CA PRO A 187 -8.86 -2.46 -34.30
C PRO A 187 -9.85 -1.71 -33.40
#